data_851db978b6ec40eb6581af48f9a26931
#
_entry.id   851db978b6ec40eb6581af48f9a26931
#
_cell.length_a   1.000
_cell.length_b   1.000
_cell.length_c   1.000
_cell.angle_alpha   90.00
_cell.angle_beta   90.00
_cell.angle_gamma   90.00
#
_symmetry.space_group_name_H-M   'P 1'
#
loop_
_entity.id
_entity.type
_entity.pdbx_description
1 polymer ?
#
loop_
_entity_poly.entity_id
_entity_poly.type
_entity_poly.pdbx_seq_one_letter_code
_entity_poly.pdbx_strand_id
1 'polypeptide(L)'
;MSILGALQLGFATVIFLLAATVAKQWALAPGLGKIVLALALYSLGNLIMLRLVRDFGMATAFSLSAVIQLVAVNLIALAYFGERLGMVQGAGIALAVAAVAMITLGPAAGGR
;
A
#
# COMPACT_ATOMS: atom_id res chain seq x y z
N MET A 1 2.20 1.57 -17.39
CA MET A 1 2.01 0.26 -16.74
C MET A 1 1.01 -0.56 -17.54
N SER A 2 1.30 -1.82 -17.74
CA SER A 2 0.40 -2.68 -18.49
C SER A 2 -0.85 -3.02 -17.67
N ILE A 3 -1.87 -3.54 -18.36
CA ILE A 3 -3.09 -3.99 -17.66
C ILE A 3 -2.74 -5.08 -16.67
N LEU A 4 -1.87 -6.02 -17.05
CA LEU A 4 -1.46 -7.08 -16.16
C LEU A 4 -0.73 -6.52 -14.92
N GLY A 5 0.15 -5.54 -15.13
CA GLY A 5 0.83 -4.91 -14.01
C GLY A 5 -0.13 -4.17 -13.09
N ALA A 6 -1.13 -3.48 -13.65
CA ALA A 6 -2.14 -2.81 -12.84
C ALA A 6 -2.97 -3.80 -12.04
N LEU A 7 -3.33 -4.94 -12.63
CA LEU A 7 -4.06 -5.98 -11.92
C LEU A 7 -3.22 -6.59 -10.79
N GLN A 8 -1.94 -6.82 -11.04
CA GLN A 8 -1.03 -7.33 -10.01
C GLN A 8 -0.88 -6.33 -8.86
N LEU A 9 -0.75 -5.06 -9.20
CA LEU A 9 -0.65 -4.02 -8.17
C LEU A 9 -1.93 -3.94 -7.34
N GLY A 10 -3.08 -3.98 -7.99
CA GLY A 10 -4.37 -3.98 -7.30
C GLY A 10 -4.52 -5.18 -6.38
N PHE A 11 -4.15 -6.36 -6.85
CA PHE A 11 -4.22 -7.57 -6.07
C PHE A 11 -3.28 -7.51 -4.85
N ALA A 12 -2.05 -7.09 -5.07
CA ALA A 12 -1.10 -6.92 -3.96
C ALA A 12 -1.62 -5.91 -2.95
N THR A 13 -2.21 -4.81 -3.42
CA THR A 13 -2.78 -3.79 -2.54
C THR A 13 -3.89 -4.37 -1.68
N VAL A 14 -4.80 -5.14 -2.27
CA VAL A 14 -5.88 -5.77 -1.50
C VAL A 14 -5.29 -6.69 -0.43
N ILE A 15 -4.29 -7.48 -0.76
CA ILE A 15 -3.64 -8.37 0.20
C ILE A 15 -3.00 -7.57 1.33
N PHE A 16 -2.28 -6.48 1.01
CA PHE A 16 -1.69 -5.64 2.05
C PHE A 16 -2.75 -4.99 2.93
N LEU A 17 -3.88 -4.59 2.36
CA LEU A 17 -4.97 -4.02 3.15
C LEU A 17 -5.56 -5.06 4.10
N LEU A 18 -5.74 -6.29 3.64
CA LEU A 18 -6.19 -7.37 4.52
C LEU A 18 -5.17 -7.61 5.62
N ALA A 19 -3.89 -7.61 5.28
CA ALA A 19 -2.83 -7.79 6.26
C ALA A 19 -2.85 -6.67 7.31
N ALA A 20 -3.01 -5.42 6.86
CA ALA A 20 -3.06 -4.28 7.76
C ALA A 20 -4.28 -4.36 8.68
N THR A 21 -5.42 -4.79 8.18
CA THR A 21 -6.63 -4.94 8.96
C THR A 21 -6.44 -6.03 10.03
N VAL A 22 -5.87 -7.16 9.65
CA VAL A 22 -5.59 -8.23 10.62
C VAL A 22 -4.57 -7.76 11.65
N ALA A 23 -3.55 -7.01 11.23
CA ALA A 23 -2.56 -6.47 12.15
C ALA A 23 -3.20 -5.51 13.16
N LYS A 24 -4.14 -4.68 12.71
CA LYS A 24 -4.86 -3.79 13.62
C LYS A 24 -5.72 -4.60 14.61
N GLN A 25 -6.37 -5.64 14.14
CA GLN A 25 -7.15 -6.52 15.02
C GLN A 25 -6.25 -7.20 16.04
N TRP A 26 -5.04 -7.60 15.63
CA TRP A 26 -4.08 -8.15 16.59
C TRP A 26 -3.70 -7.11 17.64
N ALA A 27 -3.50 -5.86 17.23
CA ALA A 27 -3.16 -4.79 18.18
C ALA A 27 -4.26 -4.55 19.19
N LEU A 28 -5.52 -4.68 18.76
CA LEU A 28 -6.67 -4.49 19.64
C LEU A 28 -6.90 -5.69 20.57
N ALA A 29 -6.69 -6.89 20.05
CA ALA A 29 -6.91 -8.14 20.80
C ALA A 29 -5.90 -9.18 20.30
N PRO A 30 -4.70 -9.22 20.89
CA PRO A 30 -3.64 -10.11 20.42
C PRO A 30 -4.04 -11.57 20.42
N GLY A 31 -3.54 -12.30 19.45
CA GLY A 31 -3.75 -13.73 19.32
C GLY A 31 -2.80 -14.32 18.30
N LEU A 32 -2.35 -15.54 18.54
CA LEU A 32 -1.37 -16.18 17.67
C LEU A 32 -1.88 -16.32 16.24
N GLY A 33 -3.14 -16.72 16.09
CA GLY A 33 -3.71 -16.88 14.76
C GLY A 33 -3.71 -15.59 13.96
N LYS A 34 -3.96 -14.47 14.61
CA LYS A 34 -3.99 -13.17 13.93
C LYS A 34 -2.61 -12.78 13.43
N ILE A 35 -1.58 -12.96 14.26
CA ILE A 35 -0.23 -12.59 13.82
C ILE A 35 0.28 -13.51 12.72
N VAL A 36 -0.02 -14.80 12.79
CA VAL A 36 0.36 -15.73 11.73
C VAL A 36 -0.32 -15.36 10.43
N LEU A 37 -1.62 -15.05 10.48
CA LEU A 37 -2.35 -14.63 9.29
C LEU A 37 -1.80 -13.34 8.71
N ALA A 38 -1.51 -12.36 9.56
CA ALA A 38 -0.94 -11.09 9.10
C ALA A 38 0.40 -11.31 8.41
N LEU A 39 1.27 -12.13 9.00
CA LEU A 39 2.57 -12.42 8.40
C LEU A 39 2.43 -13.14 7.06
N ALA A 40 1.50 -14.09 6.98
CA ALA A 40 1.26 -14.80 5.73
C ALA A 40 0.78 -13.85 4.63
N LEU A 41 -0.15 -12.96 4.96
CA LEU A 41 -0.67 -11.99 4.00
C LEU A 41 0.40 -11.00 3.56
N TYR A 42 1.21 -10.47 4.48
CA TYR A 42 2.31 -9.59 4.11
C TYR A 42 3.32 -10.29 3.22
N SER A 43 3.65 -11.53 3.53
CA SER A 43 4.59 -12.29 2.71
C SER A 43 4.06 -12.51 1.30
N LEU A 44 2.78 -12.85 1.16
CA LEU A 44 2.17 -13.04 -0.15
C LEU A 44 2.17 -11.74 -0.94
N GLY A 45 1.77 -10.64 -0.32
CA GLY A 45 1.80 -9.34 -0.97
C GLY A 45 3.20 -8.96 -1.43
N ASN A 46 4.20 -9.22 -0.60
CA ASN A 46 5.59 -8.92 -0.95
C ASN A 46 6.08 -9.76 -2.12
N LEU A 47 5.67 -11.02 -2.20
CA LEU A 47 6.04 -11.86 -3.35
C LEU A 47 5.48 -11.30 -4.65
N ILE A 48 4.24 -10.80 -4.62
CA ILE A 48 3.65 -10.15 -5.78
C ILE A 48 4.41 -8.87 -6.13
N MET A 49 4.78 -8.10 -5.11
CA MET A 49 5.55 -6.87 -5.32
C MET A 49 6.90 -7.12 -5.96
N LEU A 50 7.53 -8.25 -5.67
CA LEU A 50 8.80 -8.59 -6.31
C LEU A 50 8.68 -8.66 -7.83
N ARG A 51 7.56 -9.19 -8.33
CA ARG A 51 7.31 -9.20 -9.77
C ARG A 51 7.14 -7.80 -10.32
N LEU A 52 6.42 -6.95 -9.60
CA LEU A 52 6.20 -5.57 -10.03
C LEU A 52 7.52 -4.79 -10.06
N VAL A 53 8.38 -5.00 -9.07
CA VAL A 53 9.69 -4.38 -9.06
C VAL A 53 10.51 -4.81 -10.26
N ARG A 54 10.45 -6.08 -10.60
CA ARG A 54 11.19 -6.61 -11.74
C ARG A 54 10.71 -6.02 -13.06
N ASP A 55 9.39 -5.83 -13.19
CA ASP A 55 8.80 -5.38 -14.46
C ASP A 55 8.82 -3.86 -14.61
N PHE A 56 8.64 -3.12 -13.54
CA PHE A 56 8.44 -1.67 -13.59
C PHE A 56 9.47 -0.86 -12.83
N GLY A 57 10.40 -1.52 -12.17
CA GLY A 57 11.40 -0.85 -11.38
C GLY A 57 10.96 -0.60 -9.96
N MET A 58 11.94 -0.44 -9.08
CA MET A 58 11.70 -0.30 -7.66
C MET A 58 10.96 0.99 -7.34
N ALA A 59 11.39 2.12 -7.93
CA ALA A 59 10.81 3.40 -7.60
C ALA A 59 9.33 3.45 -7.94
N THR A 60 8.97 3.05 -9.15
CA THR A 60 7.58 3.10 -9.59
C THR A 60 6.71 2.11 -8.81
N ALA A 61 7.17 0.86 -8.67
CA ALA A 61 6.37 -0.16 -8.02
C ALA A 61 6.10 0.18 -6.56
N PHE A 62 7.14 0.52 -5.81
CA PHE A 62 6.97 0.79 -4.40
C PHE A 62 6.29 2.13 -4.13
N SER A 63 6.55 3.15 -4.96
CA SER A 63 5.88 4.44 -4.76
C SER A 63 4.39 4.35 -5.01
N LEU A 64 3.97 3.70 -6.10
CA LEU A 64 2.56 3.51 -6.37
C LEU A 64 1.89 2.67 -5.28
N SER A 65 2.52 1.55 -4.92
CA SER A 65 1.98 0.69 -3.89
C SER A 65 1.86 1.43 -2.55
N ALA A 66 2.89 2.16 -2.18
CA ALA A 66 2.92 2.87 -0.91
C ALA A 66 1.80 3.91 -0.82
N VAL A 67 1.59 4.68 -1.88
CA VAL A 67 0.56 5.72 -1.84
C VAL A 67 -0.84 5.13 -1.87
N ILE A 68 -1.06 4.11 -2.69
CA ILE A 68 -2.36 3.46 -2.72
C ILE A 68 -2.67 2.87 -1.35
N GLN A 69 -1.70 2.20 -0.73
CA GLN A 69 -1.88 1.65 0.60
C GLN A 69 -2.10 2.74 1.64
N LEU A 70 -1.35 3.84 1.55
CA LEU A 70 -1.49 4.95 2.48
C LEU A 70 -2.91 5.50 2.47
N VAL A 71 -3.44 5.78 1.30
CA VAL A 71 -4.80 6.30 1.16
C VAL A 71 -5.82 5.27 1.63
N ALA A 72 -5.69 4.03 1.17
CA ALA A 72 -6.66 2.99 1.48
C ALA A 72 -6.66 2.61 2.95
N VAL A 73 -5.48 2.49 3.57
CA VAL A 73 -5.37 2.16 4.99
C VAL A 73 -5.97 3.29 5.84
N ASN A 74 -5.75 4.54 5.46
CA ASN A 74 -6.34 5.64 6.20
C ASN A 74 -7.86 5.68 6.05
N LEU A 75 -8.39 5.34 4.87
CA LEU A 75 -9.83 5.23 4.72
C LEU A 75 -10.41 4.12 5.61
N ILE A 76 -9.74 2.98 5.69
CA ILE A 76 -10.17 1.91 6.58
C ILE A 76 -10.10 2.35 8.05
N ALA A 77 -9.01 3.01 8.42
CA ALA A 77 -8.85 3.47 9.80
C ALA A 77 -9.95 4.44 10.19
N LEU A 78 -10.27 5.38 9.31
CA LEU A 78 -11.32 6.36 9.57
C LEU A 78 -12.71 5.72 9.58
N ALA A 79 -13.01 4.90 8.60
CA ALA A 79 -14.36 4.38 8.40
C ALA A 79 -14.66 3.17 9.27
N TYR A 80 -13.71 2.25 9.39
CA TYR A 80 -13.94 0.98 10.07
C TYR A 80 -13.53 1.02 11.54
N PHE A 81 -12.38 1.60 11.84
CA PHE A 81 -11.87 1.64 13.21
C PHE A 81 -12.15 2.97 13.92
N GLY A 82 -12.73 3.94 13.24
CA GLY A 82 -13.09 5.22 13.87
C GLY A 82 -11.90 6.09 14.24
N GLU A 83 -10.75 5.84 13.68
CA GLU A 83 -9.57 6.67 13.93
C GLU A 83 -9.71 8.01 13.24
N ARG A 84 -8.98 9.01 13.71
CA ARG A 84 -9.02 10.35 13.15
C ARG A 84 -7.68 10.77 12.60
N LEU A 85 -7.72 11.49 11.48
CA LEU A 85 -6.52 12.10 10.93
C LEU A 85 -6.38 13.51 11.43
N GLY A 86 -5.19 13.85 11.92
CA GLY A 86 -4.87 15.22 12.22
C GLY A 86 -4.67 16.02 10.94
N MET A 87 -4.69 17.34 11.07
CA MET A 87 -4.48 18.22 9.93
C MET A 87 -3.13 18.00 9.28
N VAL A 88 -2.08 17.81 10.07
CA VAL A 88 -0.74 17.57 9.55
C VAL A 88 -0.69 16.22 8.83
N GLN A 89 -1.34 15.20 9.38
CA GLN A 89 -1.40 13.89 8.75
C GLN A 89 -2.12 13.97 7.40
N GLY A 90 -3.24 14.68 7.34
CA GLY A 90 -3.95 14.87 6.08
C GLY A 90 -3.12 15.61 5.05
N ALA A 91 -2.39 16.63 5.47
CA ALA A 91 -1.48 17.36 4.58
C ALA A 91 -0.38 16.44 4.06
N GLY A 92 0.16 15.58 4.92
CA GLY A 92 1.19 14.62 4.52
C GLY A 92 0.68 13.64 3.47
N ILE A 93 -0.53 13.14 3.64
CA ILE A 93 -1.14 12.24 2.65
C ILE A 93 -1.32 12.95 1.32
N ALA A 94 -1.80 14.18 1.34
CA ALA A 94 -1.97 14.97 0.11
C ALA A 94 -0.64 15.18 -0.60
N LEU A 95 0.43 15.49 0.14
CA LEU A 95 1.75 15.64 -0.43
C LEU A 95 2.27 14.32 -1.00
N ALA A 96 2.02 13.21 -0.33
CA ALA A 96 2.42 11.89 -0.81
C ALA A 96 1.75 11.54 -2.13
N VAL A 97 0.45 11.82 -2.25
CA VAL A 97 -0.30 11.59 -3.48
C VAL A 97 0.28 12.45 -4.60
N ALA A 98 0.56 13.72 -4.31
CA ALA A 98 1.16 14.62 -5.29
C ALA A 98 2.53 14.12 -5.74
N ALA A 99 3.34 13.67 -4.79
CA ALA A 99 4.68 13.17 -5.08
C ALA A 99 4.64 11.95 -6.00
N VAL A 100 3.74 11.01 -5.74
CA VAL A 100 3.63 9.81 -6.56
C VAL A 100 3.05 10.13 -7.93
N ALA A 101 2.11 11.07 -7.99
CA ALA A 101 1.62 11.52 -9.29
C ALA A 101 2.76 12.04 -10.13
N MET A 102 3.67 12.81 -9.55
CA MET A 102 4.83 13.33 -10.27
C MET A 102 5.78 12.21 -10.71
N ILE A 103 6.01 11.23 -9.86
CA ILE A 103 6.86 10.09 -10.20
C ILE A 103 6.26 9.29 -11.36
N THR A 104 4.95 9.11 -11.34
CA THR A 104 4.27 8.26 -12.32
C THR A 104 4.05 8.98 -13.64
N LEU A 105 3.60 10.23 -13.58
CA LEU A 105 3.22 10.99 -14.77
C LEU A 105 4.38 11.71 -15.42
N GLY A 106 5.44 11.94 -14.65
CA GLY A 106 6.61 12.61 -15.16
C GLY A 106 7.75 11.66 -15.27
N PRO A 107 7.67 10.60 -16.02
CA PRO A 107 8.79 9.70 -16.13
C PRO A 107 9.82 10.39 -16.93
N ALA A 108 10.28 11.31 -16.45
CA ALA A 108 11.20 12.03 -17.16
C ALA A 108 12.02 11.20 -18.06
N ALA A 109 12.42 11.77 -19.05
CA ALA A 109 13.35 11.16 -19.93
C ALA A 109 14.54 10.73 -19.10
N GLY A 110 14.85 9.52 -19.20
CA GLY A 110 15.97 9.02 -18.48
C GLY A 110 15.67 8.69 -17.04
N GLY A 111 14.46 8.74 -16.68
CA GLY A 111 14.05 8.42 -15.33
C GLY A 111 14.22 6.97 -14.97
N ARG A 112 15.04 6.27 -15.66
CA ARG A 112 15.27 4.87 -15.34
C ARG A 112 16.72 4.57 -15.29
#